data_e83b45077ac58df8797d1757e8a7bee0
#
_entry.id   e83b45077ac58df8797d1757e8a7bee0
#
_cell.length_a   1.000
_cell.length_b   1.000
_cell.length_c   1.000
_cell.angle_alpha   90.00
_cell.angle_beta   90.00
_cell.angle_gamma   90.00
#
_symmetry.space_group_name_H-M   'P 1'
#
loop_
_entity.id
_entity.type
_entity.pdbx_description
1 polymer ?
#
loop_
_entity_poly.entity_id
_entity_poly.type
_entity_poly.pdbx_seq_one_letter_code
_entity_poly.pdbx_strand_id
1 'polypeptide(L)'
;MRRDHASTSLLAALAGIALLGLASCGPEQEAQPAVAQGTEGESERWSFHDWPTGPYRVVEDWPQPLPDDLHSHEGWTWGSFGGVYAESPDRIWIAMRGELPLPEGADPWTPYAALDPSRGNATGNADGVSSTCQPTQNERGWERRFEHSIIVVDGEGNLVDHWAHLDEMFNDPARCGRGPHQIKISPYDSEKHVWIIDDQLHMIYKFTYEGELVYSHGELGVPGRGPNNFARPTDIAWLPDGTYFISDGYDGKRVAKFDPEGNFLMDWGQEPADPANPGPSEFNNPHSIAISEDRRLFVIDRGHERMQVFDEDGNFLDMWPLRSPHWPEDQGTLFVNHFIDQEGYIWVGNAPSSQLIKFDLDGNYLYSWGASGPEAGRLACSHGITTDQLGNLYIADCFAGRVQKFEPIPEADPEKIAGQILRTWDTWSAN
;
A
#
# COMPACT_ATOMS: atom_id res chain seq x y z
N MET A 1 -31.48 -40.71 44.94
CA MET A 1 -32.68 -39.83 45.03
C MET A 1 -32.73 -39.11 43.67
N ARG A 2 -33.44 -39.60 42.65
CA ARG A 2 -34.86 -39.36 42.20
C ARG A 2 -35.21 -37.86 42.31
N ARG A 3 -35.54 -37.14 41.22
CA ARG A 3 -36.64 -37.21 40.21
C ARG A 3 -36.28 -36.25 39.06
N ASP A 4 -36.32 -36.62 37.82
CA ASP A 4 -37.37 -36.71 36.76
C ASP A 4 -38.45 -35.61 36.76
N HIS A 5 -38.61 -34.99 35.57
CA HIS A 5 -39.80 -34.67 34.79
C HIS A 5 -39.37 -33.84 33.57
N ALA A 6 -39.44 -34.22 32.40
CA ALA A 6 -40.33 -34.82 31.38
C ALA A 6 -41.49 -33.90 30.93
N SER A 7 -41.55 -33.81 29.60
CA SER A 7 -42.70 -33.59 28.66
C SER A 7 -43.12 -32.13 28.42
N THR A 8 -43.52 -31.71 27.24
CA THR A 8 -44.20 -32.38 26.11
C THR A 8 -44.21 -31.52 24.86
N SER A 9 -44.26 -32.20 23.74
CA SER A 9 -44.43 -31.78 22.36
C SER A 9 -45.70 -31.00 22.06
N LEU A 10 -45.71 -30.22 20.97
CA LEU A 10 -46.86 -30.13 20.06
C LEU A 10 -46.42 -29.90 18.62
N LEU A 11 -46.72 -30.86 17.75
CA LEU A 11 -46.76 -30.77 16.30
C LEU A 11 -47.98 -29.99 15.84
N ALA A 12 -47.81 -29.19 14.77
CA ALA A 12 -48.94 -28.92 13.87
C ALA A 12 -48.41 -28.90 12.41
N ALA A 13 -48.86 -29.88 11.68
CA ALA A 13 -48.72 -29.99 10.25
C ALA A 13 -49.87 -29.26 9.56
N LEU A 14 -49.57 -28.56 8.46
CA LEU A 14 -50.58 -28.26 7.43
C LEU A 14 -49.96 -28.37 6.03
N ALA A 15 -50.61 -29.21 5.25
CA ALA A 15 -50.33 -29.49 3.83
C ALA A 15 -50.97 -28.43 2.94
N GLY A 16 -50.39 -28.24 1.74
CA GLY A 16 -51.06 -27.43 0.73
C GLY A 16 -50.32 -27.33 -0.62
N ILE A 17 -50.57 -28.31 -1.47
CA ILE A 17 -50.78 -28.22 -2.94
C ILE A 17 -49.63 -27.77 -3.85
N ALA A 18 -49.12 -28.74 -4.59
CA ALA A 18 -48.31 -28.58 -5.80
C ALA A 18 -49.14 -28.09 -6.99
N LEU A 19 -48.62 -27.09 -7.70
CA LEU A 19 -48.99 -26.77 -9.11
C LEU A 19 -47.76 -26.91 -9.96
N LEU A 20 -47.80 -27.90 -10.84
CA LEU A 20 -46.83 -28.06 -11.96
C LEU A 20 -47.18 -27.02 -13.04
N GLY A 21 -46.20 -26.13 -13.28
CA GLY A 21 -46.20 -25.27 -14.46
C GLY A 21 -45.01 -25.67 -15.34
N LEU A 22 -45.32 -26.23 -16.50
CA LEU A 22 -44.40 -26.46 -17.60
C LEU A 22 -43.93 -25.12 -18.16
N ALA A 23 -42.65 -24.79 -18.03
CA ALA A 23 -42.03 -23.69 -18.74
C ALA A 23 -41.04 -24.26 -19.76
N SER A 24 -41.23 -23.86 -21.02
CA SER A 24 -40.46 -24.20 -22.18
C SER A 24 -39.02 -23.67 -22.09
N CYS A 25 -38.08 -24.50 -22.51
CA CYS A 25 -36.69 -24.08 -22.79
C CYS A 25 -36.66 -23.13 -24.02
N GLY A 26 -36.32 -21.87 -23.76
CA GLY A 26 -35.79 -20.97 -24.78
C GLY A 26 -34.26 -20.85 -24.57
N PRO A 27 -33.48 -20.50 -25.60
CA PRO A 27 -32.04 -20.48 -25.52
C PRO A 27 -31.56 -19.45 -24.47
N GLU A 28 -30.64 -19.86 -23.63
CA GLU A 28 -29.91 -18.98 -22.71
C GLU A 28 -29.18 -17.90 -23.52
N GLN A 29 -29.60 -16.66 -23.37
CA GLN A 29 -28.80 -15.52 -23.71
C GLN A 29 -27.74 -15.38 -22.62
N GLU A 30 -26.47 -15.51 -23.00
CA GLU A 30 -25.34 -15.09 -22.17
C GLU A 30 -25.57 -13.64 -21.72
N ALA A 31 -25.69 -13.44 -20.43
CA ALA A 31 -25.77 -12.13 -19.85
C ALA A 31 -24.36 -11.49 -19.98
N GLN A 32 -24.26 -10.57 -20.92
CA GLN A 32 -23.12 -9.62 -20.90
C GLN A 32 -23.11 -8.91 -19.55
N PRO A 33 -21.92 -8.71 -18.93
CA PRO A 33 -21.83 -7.93 -17.70
C PRO A 33 -22.41 -6.55 -17.99
N ALA A 34 -23.41 -6.16 -17.22
CA ALA A 34 -24.02 -4.84 -17.32
C ALA A 34 -22.94 -3.80 -17.00
N VAL A 35 -22.50 -3.09 -18.02
CA VAL A 35 -21.85 -1.79 -17.82
C VAL A 35 -22.90 -0.94 -17.13
N ALA A 36 -22.68 -0.61 -15.87
CA ALA A 36 -23.53 0.28 -15.11
C ALA A 36 -23.60 1.61 -15.88
N GLN A 37 -24.70 1.84 -16.58
CA GLN A 37 -25.02 3.17 -17.09
C GLN A 37 -25.41 4.00 -15.87
N GLY A 38 -24.50 4.88 -15.44
CA GLY A 38 -24.76 5.84 -14.37
C GLY A 38 -26.02 6.64 -14.70
N THR A 39 -26.87 6.83 -13.72
CA THR A 39 -28.03 7.71 -13.84
C THR A 39 -27.57 9.17 -13.95
N GLU A 40 -28.36 10.06 -14.55
CA GLU A 40 -27.99 11.48 -14.72
C GLU A 40 -27.55 12.17 -13.41
N GLY A 41 -28.01 11.71 -12.22
CA GLY A 41 -27.55 12.19 -10.91
C GLY A 41 -26.17 11.69 -10.49
N GLU A 42 -25.65 10.59 -11.07
CA GLU A 42 -24.30 10.10 -10.82
C GLU A 42 -23.25 10.85 -11.64
N SER A 43 -23.57 11.33 -12.83
CA SER A 43 -22.64 12.09 -13.66
C SER A 43 -22.29 13.46 -13.06
N GLU A 44 -23.22 14.12 -12.40
CA GLU A 44 -22.94 15.36 -11.65
C GLU A 44 -22.12 15.10 -10.38
N ARG A 45 -22.36 13.97 -9.71
CA ARG A 45 -21.66 13.56 -8.48
C ARG A 45 -20.17 13.30 -8.69
N TRP A 46 -19.79 12.86 -9.90
CA TRP A 46 -18.43 12.48 -10.24
C TRP A 46 -17.73 13.46 -11.19
N SER A 47 -18.26 14.68 -11.31
CA SER A 47 -17.68 15.71 -12.20
C SER A 47 -16.21 16.08 -11.88
N PHE A 48 -15.71 15.72 -10.69
CA PHE A 48 -14.33 15.92 -10.24
C PHE A 48 -13.49 14.64 -10.27
N HIS A 49 -14.00 13.57 -10.88
CA HIS A 49 -13.35 12.28 -10.93
C HIS A 49 -13.27 11.77 -12.37
N ASP A 50 -12.06 11.50 -12.84
CA ASP A 50 -11.82 10.94 -14.17
C ASP A 50 -11.58 9.43 -14.10
N TRP A 51 -12.24 8.66 -14.95
CA TRP A 51 -12.20 7.20 -15.02
C TRP A 51 -11.60 6.72 -16.35
N PRO A 52 -10.83 5.60 -16.36
CA PRO A 52 -10.25 4.86 -15.23
C PRO A 52 -8.86 5.36 -14.85
N THR A 53 -8.15 6.06 -15.76
CA THR A 53 -6.74 6.41 -15.63
C THR A 53 -6.49 7.92 -15.55
N GLY A 54 -7.54 8.74 -15.57
CA GLY A 54 -7.43 10.20 -15.49
C GLY A 54 -6.58 10.79 -16.62
N PRO A 55 -5.57 11.61 -16.30
CA PRO A 55 -4.72 12.28 -17.28
C PRO A 55 -3.59 11.38 -17.82
N TYR A 56 -3.66 10.07 -17.57
CA TYR A 56 -2.61 9.12 -17.92
C TYR A 56 -3.09 8.07 -18.90
N ARG A 57 -2.15 7.46 -19.60
CA ARG A 57 -2.29 6.14 -20.21
C ARG A 57 -1.46 5.15 -19.42
N VAL A 58 -1.95 3.95 -19.19
CA VAL A 58 -1.15 2.86 -18.64
C VAL A 58 -0.19 2.33 -19.71
N VAL A 59 1.02 1.99 -19.30
CA VAL A 59 1.97 1.27 -20.16
C VAL A 59 1.70 -0.22 -19.97
N GLU A 60 1.15 -0.85 -21.00
CA GLU A 60 0.90 -2.29 -20.99
C GLU A 60 2.22 -3.06 -20.95
N ASP A 61 2.21 -4.24 -20.34
CA ASP A 61 3.39 -5.11 -20.20
C ASP A 61 4.60 -4.46 -19.49
N TRP A 62 4.35 -3.48 -18.60
CA TRP A 62 5.37 -2.91 -17.73
C TRP A 62 5.09 -3.28 -16.26
N PRO A 63 6.13 -3.74 -15.51
CA PRO A 63 7.48 -4.10 -15.94
C PRO A 63 7.48 -5.40 -16.75
N GLN A 64 8.61 -5.68 -17.42
CA GLN A 64 8.80 -6.92 -18.16
C GLN A 64 8.81 -8.13 -17.20
N PRO A 65 8.46 -9.33 -17.66
CA PRO A 65 8.58 -10.54 -16.86
C PRO A 65 9.97 -10.69 -16.25
N LEU A 66 10.02 -11.12 -15.00
CA LEU A 66 11.29 -11.44 -14.34
C LEU A 66 11.95 -12.66 -14.96
N PRO A 67 13.29 -12.72 -14.99
CA PRO A 67 14.00 -13.89 -15.49
C PRO A 67 13.80 -15.10 -14.56
N ASP A 68 13.66 -16.29 -15.15
CA ASP A 68 13.59 -17.56 -14.44
C ASP A 68 15.01 -17.99 -13.99
N ASP A 69 15.58 -17.33 -12.99
CA ASP A 69 16.96 -17.57 -12.54
C ASP A 69 17.05 -18.80 -11.63
N LEU A 70 16.30 -18.83 -10.55
CA LEU A 70 16.26 -19.96 -9.60
C LEU A 70 14.99 -20.80 -9.78
N HIS A 71 13.91 -20.15 -10.13
CA HIS A 71 12.59 -20.77 -10.27
C HIS A 71 11.88 -20.18 -11.50
N SER A 72 10.92 -20.92 -12.05
CA SER A 72 9.97 -20.33 -12.99
C SER A 72 8.94 -19.49 -12.26
N HIS A 73 8.66 -18.31 -12.79
CA HIS A 73 7.62 -17.41 -12.31
C HIS A 73 6.23 -17.73 -12.88
N GLU A 74 6.13 -18.70 -13.80
CA GLU A 74 4.86 -19.17 -14.35
C GLU A 74 3.97 -19.75 -13.25
N GLY A 75 2.75 -19.26 -13.14
CA GLY A 75 1.80 -19.67 -12.10
C GLY A 75 2.06 -19.06 -10.73
N TRP A 76 2.89 -18.02 -10.66
CA TRP A 76 3.12 -17.24 -9.45
C TRP A 76 2.70 -15.80 -9.63
N THR A 77 2.26 -15.15 -8.57
CA THR A 77 2.06 -13.70 -8.53
C THR A 77 3.29 -13.06 -7.89
N TRP A 78 3.57 -11.82 -8.23
CA TRP A 78 4.59 -11.02 -7.51
C TRP A 78 4.24 -10.79 -6.03
N GLY A 79 3.20 -11.40 -5.51
CA GLY A 79 2.75 -11.28 -4.14
C GLY A 79 2.14 -9.92 -3.84
N SER A 80 2.45 -9.37 -2.67
CA SER A 80 2.02 -8.04 -2.27
C SER A 80 3.17 -7.05 -2.43
N PHE A 81 2.93 -5.92 -3.08
CA PHE A 81 3.94 -4.87 -3.16
C PHE A 81 3.88 -3.95 -1.96
N GLY A 82 5.04 -3.70 -1.36
CA GLY A 82 5.20 -2.69 -0.33
C GLY A 82 5.49 -1.33 -0.91
N GLY A 83 6.58 -1.19 -1.68
CA GLY A 83 7.07 0.09 -2.14
C GLY A 83 7.57 0.10 -3.57
N VAL A 84 7.50 1.28 -4.16
CA VAL A 84 8.13 1.65 -5.42
C VAL A 84 8.74 3.04 -5.26
N TYR A 85 9.93 3.26 -5.81
CA TYR A 85 10.60 4.54 -5.79
C TYR A 85 11.27 4.81 -7.14
N ALA A 86 10.80 5.82 -7.87
CA ALA A 86 11.41 6.25 -9.12
C ALA A 86 12.56 7.20 -8.82
N GLU A 87 13.79 6.73 -8.95
CA GLU A 87 14.99 7.54 -8.86
C GLU A 87 15.16 8.41 -10.10
N SER A 88 14.94 7.82 -11.26
CA SER A 88 14.93 8.48 -12.57
C SER A 88 13.99 7.71 -13.51
N PRO A 89 13.71 8.24 -14.73
CA PRO A 89 12.93 7.50 -15.72
C PRO A 89 13.50 6.13 -16.11
N ASP A 90 14.82 5.94 -15.91
CA ASP A 90 15.53 4.71 -16.27
C ASP A 90 15.96 3.88 -15.02
N ARG A 91 15.54 4.28 -13.82
CA ARG A 91 15.85 3.56 -12.59
C ARG A 91 14.69 3.64 -11.61
N ILE A 92 13.91 2.59 -11.60
CA ILE A 92 12.74 2.45 -10.74
C ILE A 92 12.98 1.28 -9.77
N TRP A 93 13.12 1.60 -8.50
CA TRP A 93 13.28 0.64 -7.41
C TRP A 93 11.92 0.04 -7.04
N ILE A 94 11.89 -1.27 -6.92
CA ILE A 94 10.67 -2.03 -6.56
C ILE A 94 10.99 -2.96 -5.41
N ALA A 95 10.13 -2.96 -4.39
CA ALA A 95 10.23 -3.82 -3.22
C ALA A 95 9.04 -4.78 -3.16
N MET A 96 9.31 -6.08 -3.26
CA MET A 96 8.34 -7.17 -3.25
C MET A 96 8.27 -7.89 -1.91
N ARG A 97 7.08 -8.30 -1.53
CA ARG A 97 6.83 -9.09 -0.32
C ARG A 97 6.80 -10.60 -0.56
N GLY A 98 7.61 -11.05 -1.48
CA GLY A 98 7.67 -12.46 -1.88
C GLY A 98 6.47 -12.92 -2.70
N GLU A 99 6.71 -13.80 -3.63
CA GLU A 99 5.71 -14.36 -4.51
C GLU A 99 4.82 -15.39 -3.81
N LEU A 100 3.60 -15.53 -4.31
CA LEU A 100 2.65 -16.55 -3.89
C LEU A 100 2.19 -17.36 -5.08
N PRO A 101 2.00 -18.68 -4.93
CA PRO A 101 1.50 -19.51 -6.01
C PRO A 101 0.04 -19.16 -6.31
N LEU A 102 -0.28 -19.05 -7.60
CA LEU A 102 -1.66 -18.97 -8.07
C LEU A 102 -2.28 -20.36 -8.04
N PRO A 103 -3.42 -20.57 -7.37
CA PRO A 103 -4.15 -21.83 -7.46
C PRO A 103 -4.52 -22.14 -8.90
N GLU A 104 -4.56 -23.44 -9.25
CA GLU A 104 -4.95 -23.88 -10.59
C GLU A 104 -6.32 -23.29 -11.00
N GLY A 105 -6.35 -22.61 -12.14
CA GLY A 105 -7.54 -21.93 -12.64
C GLY A 105 -7.90 -20.62 -11.94
N ALA A 106 -7.06 -20.12 -11.02
CA ALA A 106 -7.25 -18.80 -10.45
C ALA A 106 -6.98 -17.70 -11.49
N ASP A 107 -7.78 -16.66 -11.42
CA ASP A 107 -7.52 -15.43 -12.17
C ASP A 107 -6.20 -14.80 -11.65
N PRO A 108 -5.28 -14.35 -12.52
CA PRO A 108 -4.10 -13.56 -12.11
C PRO A 108 -4.42 -12.35 -11.25
N TRP A 109 -5.64 -11.85 -11.35
CA TRP A 109 -6.18 -10.79 -10.52
C TRP A 109 -6.61 -11.26 -9.11
N THR A 110 -6.54 -12.52 -8.78
CA THR A 110 -6.98 -12.98 -7.46
C THR A 110 -6.30 -12.16 -6.37
N PRO A 111 -7.06 -11.43 -5.53
CA PRO A 111 -6.46 -10.53 -4.55
C PRO A 111 -5.54 -11.29 -3.60
N TYR A 112 -4.39 -10.72 -3.29
CA TYR A 112 -3.41 -11.27 -2.35
C TYR A 112 -4.04 -11.83 -1.06
N ALA A 113 -5.02 -11.13 -0.49
CA ALA A 113 -5.73 -11.58 0.71
C ALA A 113 -6.51 -12.89 0.51
N ALA A 114 -6.89 -13.22 -0.73
CA ALA A 114 -7.53 -14.49 -1.06
C ALA A 114 -6.50 -15.61 -1.28
N LEU A 115 -5.27 -15.24 -1.65
CA LEU A 115 -4.16 -16.19 -1.82
C LEU A 115 -3.50 -16.55 -0.49
N ASP A 116 -3.61 -15.70 0.52
CA ASP A 116 -3.09 -15.94 1.87
C ASP A 116 -4.21 -15.86 2.91
N PRO A 117 -5.04 -16.91 3.03
CA PRO A 117 -6.16 -16.91 3.95
C PRO A 117 -5.76 -16.92 5.43
N SER A 118 -4.49 -17.10 5.78
CA SER A 118 -4.01 -16.93 7.15
C SER A 118 -4.17 -15.49 7.65
N ARG A 119 -4.41 -14.56 6.74
CA ARG A 119 -4.49 -13.13 7.03
C ARG A 119 -5.85 -12.59 7.36
N GLY A 120 -6.90 -13.38 7.25
CA GLY A 120 -8.24 -13.02 7.69
C GLY A 120 -8.89 -11.80 7.05
N ASN A 121 -8.12 -10.82 6.60
CA ASN A 121 -8.57 -9.64 5.87
C ASN A 121 -7.38 -8.85 5.29
N ALA A 122 -7.66 -7.99 4.33
CA ALA A 122 -6.70 -7.14 3.67
C ALA A 122 -6.02 -6.10 4.60
N THR A 123 -6.53 -5.91 5.79
CA THR A 123 -6.08 -4.88 6.74
C THR A 123 -4.93 -5.33 7.63
N GLY A 124 -4.42 -6.53 7.42
CA GLY A 124 -3.23 -7.00 8.14
C GLY A 124 -3.50 -8.12 9.11
N ASN A 125 -2.46 -8.73 9.55
CA ASN A 125 -2.53 -9.77 10.55
C ASN A 125 -2.80 -9.23 11.89
N ALA A 126 -3.76 -9.80 12.56
CA ALA A 126 -3.88 -9.63 13.99
C ALA A 126 -2.64 -10.15 14.74
N ASP A 127 -1.92 -11.06 14.12
CA ASP A 127 -0.93 -11.89 14.82
C ASP A 127 0.52 -11.59 14.46
N GLY A 128 0.75 -10.73 13.45
CA GLY A 128 2.12 -10.34 13.06
C GLY A 128 3.02 -11.47 12.52
N VAL A 129 2.51 -12.69 12.43
CA VAL A 129 3.31 -13.85 12.04
C VAL A 129 3.25 -14.08 10.54
N SER A 130 4.42 -14.24 9.93
CA SER A 130 4.53 -14.55 8.50
C SER A 130 4.03 -15.94 8.17
N SER A 131 3.43 -16.07 7.00
CA SER A 131 3.06 -17.36 6.44
C SER A 131 4.25 -18.31 6.28
N THR A 132 5.44 -17.79 6.02
CA THR A 132 6.65 -18.60 5.87
C THR A 132 7.09 -19.33 7.15
N CYS A 133 6.61 -18.88 8.31
CA CYS A 133 6.98 -19.44 9.61
C CYS A 133 5.98 -20.41 10.19
N GLN A 134 4.86 -20.58 9.55
CA GLN A 134 3.83 -21.52 10.01
C GLN A 134 3.99 -22.85 9.27
N PRO A 135 4.45 -23.92 9.94
CA PRO A 135 4.60 -25.22 9.30
C PRO A 135 3.32 -25.73 8.63
N THR A 136 2.17 -25.35 9.17
CA THR A 136 0.85 -25.71 8.63
C THR A 136 0.50 -24.99 7.34
N GLN A 137 1.24 -23.97 6.95
CA GLN A 137 1.00 -23.21 5.73
C GLN A 137 1.76 -23.77 4.55
N ASN A 138 2.99 -24.25 4.78
CA ASN A 138 3.74 -24.99 3.77
C ASN A 138 3.01 -26.27 3.36
N GLU A 139 2.36 -26.95 4.30
CA GLU A 139 1.52 -28.12 4.01
C GLU A 139 0.29 -27.81 3.14
N ARG A 140 -0.11 -26.53 3.04
CA ARG A 140 -1.24 -26.09 2.22
C ARG A 140 -0.84 -25.48 0.87
N GLY A 141 0.44 -25.48 0.53
CA GLY A 141 0.94 -24.95 -0.73
C GLY A 141 0.99 -23.41 -0.81
N TRP A 142 1.03 -22.74 0.34
CA TRP A 142 1.15 -21.28 0.40
C TRP A 142 2.58 -20.85 0.71
N GLU A 143 3.54 -21.51 0.12
CA GLU A 143 4.93 -21.12 0.25
C GLU A 143 5.13 -19.76 -0.40
N ARG A 144 5.48 -18.78 0.44
CA ARG A 144 5.97 -17.50 -0.05
C ARG A 144 7.41 -17.73 -0.51
N ARG A 145 7.70 -17.23 -1.70
CA ARG A 145 9.02 -17.35 -2.30
C ARG A 145 9.63 -15.96 -2.44
N PHE A 146 10.83 -15.78 -1.90
CA PHE A 146 11.60 -14.54 -2.02
C PHE A 146 12.68 -14.75 -3.07
N GLU A 147 12.40 -14.25 -4.25
CA GLU A 147 13.31 -14.13 -5.37
C GLU A 147 13.00 -12.79 -6.03
N HIS A 148 14.03 -12.00 -6.32
CA HIS A 148 13.86 -10.65 -6.84
C HIS A 148 13.11 -9.69 -5.87
N SER A 149 13.35 -9.83 -4.56
CA SER A 149 12.63 -9.04 -3.54
C SER A 149 12.91 -7.54 -3.61
N ILE A 150 14.14 -7.16 -3.96
CA ILE A 150 14.55 -5.78 -4.25
C ILE A 150 15.18 -5.74 -5.63
N ILE A 151 14.51 -5.08 -6.53
CA ILE A 151 14.94 -4.94 -7.92
C ILE A 151 14.94 -3.48 -8.37
N VAL A 152 15.69 -3.22 -9.43
CA VAL A 152 15.63 -1.97 -10.19
C VAL A 152 15.30 -2.31 -11.64
N VAL A 153 14.33 -1.62 -12.19
CA VAL A 153 13.98 -1.73 -13.61
C VAL A 153 14.24 -0.42 -14.33
N ASP A 154 14.45 -0.49 -15.64
CA ASP A 154 14.57 0.69 -16.50
C ASP A 154 13.18 1.24 -16.93
N GLY A 155 13.21 2.27 -17.78
CA GLY A 155 11.99 2.90 -18.30
C GLY A 155 11.11 2.00 -19.15
N GLU A 156 11.70 1.00 -19.81
CA GLU A 156 11.02 -0.04 -20.58
C GLU A 156 10.57 -1.22 -19.69
N GLY A 157 10.95 -1.23 -18.41
CA GLY A 157 10.58 -2.26 -17.44
C GLY A 157 11.53 -3.44 -17.39
N ASN A 158 12.68 -3.40 -18.08
CA ASN A 158 13.66 -4.47 -18.02
C ASN A 158 14.37 -4.46 -16.66
N LEU A 159 14.65 -5.65 -16.12
CA LEU A 159 15.46 -5.79 -14.90
C LEU A 159 16.90 -5.31 -15.19
N VAL A 160 17.37 -4.31 -14.43
CA VAL A 160 18.72 -3.76 -14.55
C VAL A 160 19.58 -3.96 -13.32
N ASP A 161 18.97 -4.24 -12.18
CA ASP A 161 19.68 -4.56 -10.92
C ASP A 161 18.83 -5.42 -10.02
N HIS A 162 19.48 -6.27 -9.20
CA HIS A 162 18.84 -7.17 -8.27
C HIS A 162 19.71 -7.43 -7.04
N TRP A 163 19.16 -7.20 -5.86
CA TRP A 163 19.87 -7.43 -4.61
C TRP A 163 19.61 -8.85 -4.07
N ALA A 164 20.18 -9.86 -4.75
CA ALA A 164 19.97 -11.28 -4.43
C ALA A 164 20.31 -11.66 -2.97
N HIS A 165 21.24 -10.96 -2.32
CA HIS A 165 21.57 -11.20 -0.90
C HIS A 165 20.41 -10.87 0.05
N LEU A 166 19.46 -10.00 -0.35
CA LEU A 166 18.26 -9.74 0.43
C LEU A 166 17.21 -10.85 0.24
N ASP A 167 17.21 -11.52 -0.89
CA ASP A 167 16.36 -12.71 -1.08
C ASP A 167 16.77 -13.81 -0.10
N GLU A 168 18.07 -14.06 0.04
CA GLU A 168 18.61 -15.00 1.05
C GLU A 168 18.22 -14.56 2.47
N MET A 169 18.29 -13.27 2.75
CA MET A 169 17.90 -12.72 4.04
C MET A 169 16.42 -12.94 4.34
N PHE A 170 15.53 -12.71 3.37
CA PHE A 170 14.09 -12.90 3.56
C PHE A 170 13.66 -14.37 3.55
N ASN A 171 14.42 -15.25 2.89
CA ASN A 171 14.21 -16.71 2.94
C ASN A 171 14.70 -17.36 4.25
N ASP A 172 15.43 -16.63 5.11
CA ASP A 172 15.91 -17.18 6.38
C ASP A 172 14.72 -17.54 7.30
N PRO A 173 14.56 -18.83 7.67
CA PRO A 173 13.48 -19.27 8.56
C PRO A 173 13.48 -18.57 9.93
N ALA A 174 14.62 -18.05 10.38
CA ALA A 174 14.71 -17.32 11.64
C ALA A 174 14.07 -15.92 11.56
N ARG A 175 13.93 -15.37 10.37
CA ARG A 175 13.36 -14.04 10.16
C ARG A 175 11.85 -14.03 10.05
N CYS A 176 11.27 -15.05 9.46
CA CYS A 176 9.80 -15.23 9.41
C CYS A 176 8.97 -14.01 9.03
N GLY A 177 9.49 -13.14 8.16
CA GLY A 177 8.85 -11.89 7.76
C GLY A 177 8.03 -12.00 6.46
N ARG A 178 7.34 -10.93 6.11
CA ARG A 178 6.69 -10.74 4.82
C ARG A 178 7.64 -10.17 3.76
N GLY A 179 8.80 -9.74 4.18
CA GLY A 179 9.68 -8.92 3.37
C GLY A 179 9.31 -7.43 3.42
N PRO A 180 9.87 -6.62 2.52
CA PRO A 180 9.84 -5.17 2.61
C PRO A 180 8.45 -4.58 2.52
N HIS A 181 8.15 -3.63 3.41
CA HIS A 181 6.94 -2.83 3.40
C HIS A 181 7.09 -1.56 2.57
N GLN A 182 8.27 -0.93 2.62
CA GLN A 182 8.56 0.31 1.92
C GLN A 182 10.01 0.34 1.48
N ILE A 183 10.28 1.05 0.38
CA ILE A 183 11.61 1.39 -0.10
C ILE A 183 11.65 2.87 -0.46
N LYS A 184 12.64 3.59 0.05
CA LYS A 184 12.82 5.03 -0.24
C LYS A 184 14.29 5.41 -0.24
N ILE A 185 14.61 6.50 -0.93
CA ILE A 185 15.88 7.21 -0.87
C ILE A 185 15.61 8.61 -0.36
N SER A 186 16.40 9.09 0.60
CA SER A 186 16.25 10.46 1.09
C SER A 186 16.47 11.47 -0.03
N PRO A 187 15.58 12.45 -0.21
CA PRO A 187 15.76 13.48 -1.25
C PRO A 187 16.98 14.39 -1.00
N TYR A 188 17.59 14.33 0.17
CA TYR A 188 18.71 15.17 0.59
C TYR A 188 20.02 14.41 0.69
N ASP A 189 20.02 13.11 0.49
CA ASP A 189 21.19 12.26 0.60
C ASP A 189 21.88 12.07 -0.75
N SER A 190 23.00 12.77 -0.98
CA SER A 190 23.77 12.67 -2.21
C SER A 190 24.45 11.32 -2.42
N GLU A 191 24.63 10.51 -1.36
CA GLU A 191 25.14 9.15 -1.45
C GLU A 191 24.04 8.16 -1.80
N LYS A 192 22.78 8.61 -1.80
CA LYS A 192 21.59 7.84 -2.18
C LYS A 192 21.43 6.53 -1.41
N HIS A 193 21.67 6.57 -0.10
CA HIS A 193 21.37 5.39 0.72
C HIS A 193 19.93 4.95 0.54
N VAL A 194 19.77 3.65 0.37
CA VAL A 194 18.46 3.03 0.18
C VAL A 194 17.93 2.55 1.53
N TRP A 195 16.73 3.02 1.86
CA TRP A 195 16.06 2.66 3.10
C TRP A 195 14.96 1.66 2.83
N ILE A 196 14.96 0.57 3.60
CA ILE A 196 13.96 -0.49 3.53
C ILE A 196 13.32 -0.64 4.89
N ILE A 197 11.99 -0.65 4.91
CA ILE A 197 11.19 -0.87 6.11
C ILE A 197 10.57 -2.26 6.03
N ASP A 198 10.80 -3.09 7.05
CA ASP A 198 10.14 -4.37 7.25
C ASP A 198 9.20 -4.26 8.45
N ASP A 199 7.92 -4.05 8.17
CA ASP A 199 6.92 -3.82 9.20
C ASP A 199 6.74 -5.05 10.11
N GLN A 200 6.76 -6.23 9.54
CA GLN A 200 6.45 -7.45 10.27
C GLN A 200 7.57 -7.91 11.19
N LEU A 201 8.81 -7.65 10.80
CA LEU A 201 9.98 -7.94 11.63
C LEU A 201 10.42 -6.77 12.50
N HIS A 202 9.65 -5.67 12.49
CA HIS A 202 9.91 -4.48 13.32
C HIS A 202 11.25 -3.81 13.03
N MET A 203 11.71 -3.89 11.76
CA MET A 203 13.05 -3.46 11.35
C MET A 203 13.02 -2.35 10.32
N ILE A 204 14.02 -1.50 10.39
CA ILE A 204 14.36 -0.51 9.37
C ILE A 204 15.82 -0.68 9.03
N TYR A 205 16.13 -0.77 7.74
CA TYR A 205 17.49 -0.97 7.24
C TYR A 205 17.91 0.23 6.39
N LYS A 206 19.16 0.65 6.54
CA LYS A 206 19.84 1.61 5.67
C LYS A 206 20.96 0.88 4.97
N PHE A 207 20.91 0.90 3.63
CA PHE A 207 21.94 0.30 2.77
C PHE A 207 22.69 1.38 2.01
N THR A 208 23.92 1.08 1.60
CA THR A 208 24.58 1.86 0.55
C THR A 208 23.81 1.70 -0.77
N TYR A 209 24.16 2.52 -1.76
CA TYR A 209 23.54 2.42 -3.08
C TYR A 209 23.85 1.10 -3.80
N GLU A 210 24.93 0.42 -3.42
CA GLU A 210 25.33 -0.90 -3.91
C GLU A 210 24.76 -2.06 -3.10
N GLY A 211 23.93 -1.78 -2.07
CA GLY A 211 23.24 -2.81 -1.27
C GLY A 211 23.99 -3.32 -0.06
N GLU A 212 25.09 -2.68 0.35
CA GLU A 212 25.79 -3.04 1.60
C GLU A 212 25.06 -2.42 2.80
N LEU A 213 24.79 -3.24 3.83
CA LEU A 213 24.13 -2.76 5.04
C LEU A 213 25.00 -1.76 5.81
N VAL A 214 24.52 -0.52 5.96
CA VAL A 214 25.17 0.52 6.77
C VAL A 214 24.80 0.37 8.23
N TYR A 215 23.50 0.32 8.52
CA TYR A 215 22.98 -0.01 9.84
C TYR A 215 21.51 -0.44 9.79
N SER A 216 21.02 -0.93 10.91
CA SER A 216 19.59 -1.22 11.09
C SER A 216 19.08 -0.70 12.42
N HIS A 217 17.82 -0.26 12.42
CA HIS A 217 17.06 0.00 13.64
C HIS A 217 16.06 -1.13 13.89
N GLY A 218 15.79 -1.37 15.16
CA GLY A 218 14.89 -2.41 15.62
C GLY A 218 15.63 -3.60 16.20
N GLU A 219 14.88 -4.48 16.82
CA GLU A 219 15.31 -5.80 17.25
C GLU A 219 14.46 -6.82 16.49
N LEU A 220 15.12 -7.71 15.76
CA LEU A 220 14.49 -8.62 14.81
C LEU A 220 13.37 -9.44 15.45
N GLY A 221 12.14 -9.23 14.99
CA GLY A 221 10.95 -9.93 15.48
C GLY A 221 10.49 -9.51 16.88
N VAL A 222 11.07 -8.47 17.49
CA VAL A 222 10.72 -8.00 18.82
C VAL A 222 10.04 -6.64 18.76
N PRO A 223 8.71 -6.58 18.93
CA PRO A 223 7.98 -5.31 18.94
C PRO A 223 8.29 -4.49 20.19
N GLY A 224 8.29 -3.17 20.06
CA GLY A 224 8.49 -2.28 21.20
C GLY A 224 8.36 -0.81 20.83
N ARG A 225 8.35 0.05 21.86
CA ARG A 225 8.33 1.51 21.72
C ARG A 225 9.57 2.18 22.37
N GLY A 226 10.63 1.41 22.56
CA GLY A 226 11.90 1.96 23.04
C GLY A 226 12.59 2.83 21.98
N PRO A 227 13.71 3.49 22.36
CA PRO A 227 14.49 4.30 21.43
C PRO A 227 14.95 3.57 20.16
N ASN A 228 15.18 2.25 20.27
CA ASN A 228 15.67 1.42 19.16
C ASN A 228 14.73 0.26 18.82
N ASN A 229 13.47 0.31 19.25
CA ASN A 229 12.48 -0.72 18.95
C ASN A 229 11.28 -0.09 18.25
N PHE A 230 10.67 -0.83 17.34
CA PHE A 230 9.45 -0.46 16.67
C PHE A 230 8.37 -1.51 16.87
N ALA A 231 7.13 -1.11 16.69
CA ALA A 231 6.01 -2.03 16.67
C ALA A 231 5.29 -1.92 15.31
N ARG A 232 5.91 -2.53 14.30
CA ARG A 232 5.49 -2.54 12.90
C ARG A 232 5.54 -1.16 12.24
N PRO A 233 6.76 -0.62 11.99
CA PRO A 233 6.97 0.65 11.31
C PRO A 233 6.47 0.59 9.86
N THR A 234 6.06 1.71 9.32
CA THR A 234 5.37 1.75 8.03
C THR A 234 6.01 2.66 7.00
N ASP A 235 6.54 3.82 7.40
CA ASP A 235 7.07 4.80 6.46
C ASP A 235 8.14 5.70 7.10
N ILE A 236 8.89 6.44 6.25
CA ILE A 236 9.99 7.32 6.65
C ILE A 236 9.99 8.60 5.81
N ALA A 237 10.33 9.74 6.45
CA ALA A 237 10.53 11.03 5.79
C ALA A 237 11.70 11.80 6.43
N TRP A 238 12.31 12.71 5.68
CA TRP A 238 13.54 13.42 6.05
C TRP A 238 13.41 14.93 5.97
N LEU A 239 14.14 15.61 6.86
CA LEU A 239 14.45 17.04 6.74
C LEU A 239 15.75 17.26 5.95
N PRO A 240 16.00 18.49 5.45
CA PRO A 240 17.21 18.80 4.69
C PRO A 240 18.54 18.60 5.44
N ASP A 241 18.52 18.63 6.76
CA ASP A 241 19.69 18.39 7.61
C ASP A 241 19.98 16.90 7.85
N GLY A 242 19.17 16.00 7.28
CA GLY A 242 19.28 14.56 7.43
C GLY A 242 18.54 14.00 8.65
N THR A 243 17.94 14.83 9.51
CA THR A 243 16.99 14.40 10.54
C THR A 243 15.84 13.65 9.88
N TYR A 244 15.40 12.53 10.47
CA TYR A 244 14.34 11.73 9.89
C TYR A 244 13.27 11.29 10.89
N PHE A 245 12.11 11.00 10.34
CA PHE A 245 10.93 10.60 11.10
C PHE A 245 10.40 9.27 10.58
N ILE A 246 10.00 8.41 11.50
CA ILE A 246 9.45 7.09 11.21
C ILE A 246 8.02 7.04 11.75
N SER A 247 7.06 6.73 10.88
CA SER A 247 5.74 6.34 11.31
C SER A 247 5.79 4.88 11.79
N ASP A 248 5.65 4.67 13.10
CA ASP A 248 5.59 3.36 13.73
C ASP A 248 4.10 2.96 13.84
N GLY A 249 3.55 2.50 12.71
CA GLY A 249 2.14 2.63 12.40
C GLY A 249 1.25 1.53 12.92
N TYR A 250 1.47 0.27 12.54
CA TYR A 250 0.46 -0.77 12.78
C TYR A 250 0.16 -1.00 14.27
N ASP A 251 1.20 -1.08 15.09
CA ASP A 251 1.06 -1.37 16.51
C ASP A 251 1.75 -0.33 17.41
N GLY A 252 2.68 0.46 16.88
CA GLY A 252 3.45 1.46 17.62
C GLY A 252 2.67 2.73 17.98
N LYS A 253 1.71 3.14 17.15
CA LYS A 253 0.84 4.31 17.36
C LYS A 253 1.60 5.60 17.62
N ARG A 254 2.74 5.80 16.94
CA ARG A 254 3.61 6.95 17.14
C ARG A 254 4.32 7.38 15.87
N VAL A 255 4.88 8.58 15.91
CA VAL A 255 5.97 9.03 15.03
C VAL A 255 7.22 9.16 15.88
N ALA A 256 8.34 8.62 15.42
CA ALA A 256 9.62 8.67 16.10
C ALA A 256 10.63 9.49 15.29
N LYS A 257 11.35 10.42 15.95
CA LYS A 257 12.36 11.33 15.37
C LYS A 257 13.76 10.87 15.71
N PHE A 258 14.64 10.90 14.71
CA PHE A 258 16.04 10.51 14.81
C PHE A 258 16.95 11.58 14.20
N ASP A 259 18.19 11.68 14.70
CA ASP A 259 19.21 12.49 14.06
C ASP A 259 19.79 11.77 12.82
N PRO A 260 20.63 12.45 12.00
CA PRO A 260 21.24 11.85 10.80
C PRO A 260 22.13 10.61 11.11
N GLU A 261 22.68 10.52 12.31
CA GLU A 261 23.52 9.41 12.78
C GLU A 261 22.69 8.22 13.27
N GLY A 262 21.35 8.37 13.36
CA GLY A 262 20.43 7.33 13.81
C GLY A 262 20.19 7.30 15.32
N ASN A 263 20.57 8.35 16.06
CA ASN A 263 20.23 8.41 17.47
C ASN A 263 18.80 8.89 17.66
N PHE A 264 18.06 8.21 18.53
CA PHE A 264 16.71 8.58 18.90
C PHE A 264 16.68 9.95 19.58
N LEU A 265 15.83 10.84 19.14
CA LEU A 265 15.65 12.17 19.71
C LEU A 265 14.39 12.27 20.57
N MET A 266 13.25 11.89 20.01
CA MET A 266 11.95 11.92 20.67
C MET A 266 10.90 11.11 19.90
N ASP A 267 9.75 10.90 20.51
CA ASP A 267 8.54 10.43 19.81
C ASP A 267 7.29 11.15 20.32
N TRP A 268 6.21 11.07 19.54
CA TRP A 268 4.88 11.48 19.94
C TRP A 268 3.84 10.56 19.33
N GLY A 269 2.66 10.60 19.92
CA GLY A 269 1.54 9.77 19.53
C GLY A 269 1.20 8.70 20.57
N GLN A 270 -0.05 8.34 20.61
CA GLN A 270 -0.59 7.33 21.54
C GLN A 270 -1.89 6.73 20.99
N GLU A 271 -2.33 5.66 21.58
CA GLU A 271 -3.68 5.16 21.34
C GLU A 271 -4.74 6.14 21.84
N PRO A 272 -5.90 6.25 21.15
CA PRO A 272 -7.01 7.07 21.62
C PRO A 272 -7.51 6.61 22.99
N ALA A 273 -7.73 7.57 23.89
CA ALA A 273 -8.41 7.32 25.15
C ALA A 273 -9.89 6.95 24.91
N ASP A 274 -10.51 7.53 23.89
CA ASP A 274 -11.83 7.15 23.37
C ASP A 274 -11.71 6.85 21.87
N PRO A 275 -11.70 5.56 21.46
CA PRO A 275 -11.59 5.19 20.05
C PRO A 275 -12.69 5.74 19.13
N ALA A 276 -13.84 6.13 19.69
CA ALA A 276 -14.91 6.74 18.91
C ALA A 276 -14.71 8.22 18.63
N ASN A 277 -13.86 8.90 19.44
CA ASN A 277 -13.58 10.34 19.32
C ASN A 277 -12.09 10.62 19.50
N PRO A 278 -11.22 10.15 18.57
CA PRO A 278 -9.78 10.32 18.69
C PRO A 278 -9.38 11.80 18.58
N GLY A 279 -8.61 12.27 19.57
CA GLY A 279 -8.09 13.63 19.62
C GLY A 279 -6.82 13.84 18.78
N PRO A 280 -6.23 15.05 18.87
CA PRO A 280 -4.91 15.32 18.32
C PRO A 280 -3.83 14.40 18.91
N SER A 281 -2.86 14.00 18.07
CA SER A 281 -1.77 13.10 18.44
C SER A 281 -2.21 11.71 18.94
N GLU A 282 -3.47 11.36 18.81
CA GLU A 282 -3.96 10.01 19.03
C GLU A 282 -4.04 9.28 17.69
N PHE A 283 -3.44 8.10 17.60
CA PHE A 283 -3.34 7.34 16.36
C PHE A 283 -3.96 5.94 16.50
N ASN A 284 -4.65 5.51 15.45
CA ASN A 284 -4.95 4.10 15.27
C ASN A 284 -3.86 3.43 14.40
N ASN A 285 -3.49 4.06 13.30
CA ASN A 285 -2.45 3.52 12.42
C ASN A 285 -1.78 4.67 11.63
N PRO A 286 -0.74 5.33 12.17
CA PRO A 286 0.05 6.32 11.43
C PRO A 286 0.85 5.59 10.33
N HIS A 287 0.27 5.50 9.12
CA HIS A 287 0.73 4.56 8.09
C HIS A 287 1.69 5.17 7.08
N SER A 288 1.59 6.45 6.82
CA SER A 288 2.47 7.14 5.89
C SER A 288 2.81 8.53 6.41
N ILE A 289 4.02 9.01 6.10
CA ILE A 289 4.53 10.32 6.52
C ILE A 289 5.23 11.00 5.36
N ALA A 290 4.94 12.29 5.16
CA ALA A 290 5.65 13.16 4.22
C ALA A 290 5.89 14.53 4.88
N ILE A 291 6.87 15.26 4.37
CA ILE A 291 7.26 16.59 4.89
C ILE A 291 7.18 17.59 3.74
N SER A 292 6.48 18.70 3.96
CA SER A 292 6.39 19.81 3.03
C SER A 292 7.63 20.70 3.07
N GLU A 293 7.79 21.58 2.09
CA GLU A 293 8.91 22.52 2.00
C GLU A 293 8.98 23.46 3.23
N ASP A 294 7.84 23.82 3.79
CA ASP A 294 7.72 24.63 5.01
C ASP A 294 7.89 23.81 6.31
N ARG A 295 8.40 22.58 6.21
CA ARG A 295 8.78 21.67 7.30
C ARG A 295 7.61 21.18 8.16
N ARG A 296 6.37 21.20 7.63
CA ARG A 296 5.24 20.52 8.26
C ARG A 296 5.25 19.05 7.94
N LEU A 297 4.97 18.22 8.93
CA LEU A 297 4.87 16.77 8.82
C LEU A 297 3.40 16.38 8.65
N PHE A 298 3.10 15.71 7.56
CA PHE A 298 1.78 15.18 7.23
C PHE A 298 1.77 13.68 7.47
N VAL A 299 0.91 13.23 8.38
CA VAL A 299 0.84 11.83 8.81
C VAL A 299 -0.56 11.29 8.53
N ILE A 300 -0.65 10.29 7.67
CA ILE A 300 -1.91 9.55 7.47
C ILE A 300 -2.18 8.67 8.68
N ASP A 301 -3.21 8.99 9.45
CA ASP A 301 -3.78 8.11 10.47
C ASP A 301 -4.86 7.21 9.82
N ARG A 302 -4.39 6.11 9.21
CA ARG A 302 -5.18 5.24 8.36
C ARG A 302 -6.41 4.68 9.05
N GLY A 303 -6.28 4.30 10.31
CA GLY A 303 -7.37 3.69 11.06
C GLY A 303 -8.46 4.66 11.48
N HIS A 304 -8.19 5.97 11.41
CA HIS A 304 -9.18 7.04 11.64
C HIS A 304 -9.50 7.85 10.37
N GLU A 305 -9.01 7.41 9.21
CA GLU A 305 -9.31 7.98 7.89
C GLU A 305 -9.03 9.49 7.81
N ARG A 306 -7.93 9.94 8.43
CA ARG A 306 -7.58 11.35 8.53
C ARG A 306 -6.10 11.63 8.30
N MET A 307 -5.80 12.86 7.93
CA MET A 307 -4.47 13.45 8.00
C MET A 307 -4.32 14.18 9.35
N GLN A 308 -3.18 14.03 9.98
CA GLN A 308 -2.75 14.90 11.07
C GLN A 308 -1.47 15.62 10.68
N VAL A 309 -1.36 16.89 11.02
CA VAL A 309 -0.23 17.76 10.69
C VAL A 309 0.49 18.19 11.95
N PHE A 310 1.81 18.12 11.91
CA PHE A 310 2.69 18.48 13.03
C PHE A 310 3.81 19.39 12.54
N ASP A 311 4.43 20.12 13.48
CA ASP A 311 5.75 20.67 13.24
C ASP A 311 6.85 19.60 13.47
N GLU A 312 8.10 19.98 13.22
CA GLU A 312 9.24 19.08 13.39
C GLU A 312 9.57 18.70 14.84
N ASP A 313 8.97 19.37 15.81
CA ASP A 313 9.08 19.09 17.24
C ASP A 313 7.88 18.28 17.77
N GLY A 314 7.02 17.81 16.87
CA GLY A 314 5.85 16.97 17.19
C GLY A 314 4.67 17.74 17.78
N ASN A 315 4.68 19.09 17.73
CA ASN A 315 3.52 19.85 18.13
C ASN A 315 2.42 19.73 17.08
N PHE A 316 1.22 19.42 17.53
CA PHE A 316 0.06 19.32 16.65
C PHE A 316 -0.30 20.70 16.06
N LEU A 317 -0.50 20.75 14.75
CA LEU A 317 -0.87 21.94 14.01
C LEU A 317 -2.31 21.89 13.49
N ASP A 318 -2.67 20.79 12.81
CA ASP A 318 -3.99 20.67 12.19
C ASP A 318 -4.37 19.20 11.95
N MET A 319 -5.64 18.92 11.65
CA MET A 319 -6.10 17.63 11.16
C MET A 319 -7.40 17.77 10.36
N TRP A 320 -7.56 16.91 9.36
CA TRP A 320 -8.78 16.83 8.54
C TRP A 320 -9.07 15.41 8.08
N PRO A 321 -10.34 15.09 7.80
CA PRO A 321 -10.68 13.79 7.21
C PRO A 321 -10.15 13.71 5.78
N LEU A 322 -9.54 12.59 5.44
CA LEU A 322 -9.14 12.26 4.07
C LEU A 322 -10.38 11.77 3.33
N ARG A 323 -11.17 12.70 2.84
CA ARG A 323 -12.44 12.36 2.20
C ARG A 323 -12.77 13.31 1.05
N SER A 324 -13.26 12.75 -0.05
CA SER A 324 -13.88 13.55 -1.08
C SER A 324 -15.28 14.01 -0.63
N PRO A 325 -15.62 15.29 -0.78
CA PRO A 325 -16.97 15.77 -0.50
C PRO A 325 -18.03 15.17 -1.43
N HIS A 326 -17.60 14.50 -2.50
CA HIS A 326 -18.46 13.87 -3.49
C HIS A 326 -18.72 12.38 -3.21
N TRP A 327 -18.07 11.80 -2.21
CA TRP A 327 -18.29 10.40 -1.85
C TRP A 327 -19.55 10.21 -0.99
N PRO A 328 -20.22 9.05 -1.11
CA PRO A 328 -21.24 8.64 -0.16
C PRO A 328 -20.70 8.66 1.27
N GLU A 329 -21.56 8.95 2.23
CA GLU A 329 -21.16 8.93 3.65
C GLU A 329 -20.68 7.53 4.11
N ASP A 330 -21.21 6.48 3.50
CA ASP A 330 -20.89 5.08 3.76
C ASP A 330 -19.74 4.53 2.88
N GLN A 331 -19.10 5.38 2.08
CA GLN A 331 -17.93 4.99 1.30
C GLN A 331 -16.79 4.60 2.24
N GLY A 332 -16.45 3.32 2.25
CA GLY A 332 -15.27 2.84 2.96
C GLY A 332 -13.99 3.45 2.42
N THR A 333 -13.07 3.77 3.31
CA THR A 333 -11.78 4.32 2.96
C THR A 333 -10.65 3.54 3.62
N LEU A 334 -9.53 3.41 2.93
CA LEU A 334 -8.29 2.86 3.44
C LEU A 334 -7.13 3.57 2.76
N PHE A 335 -6.74 4.69 3.32
CA PHE A 335 -5.61 5.46 2.82
C PHE A 335 -4.32 4.77 3.19
N VAL A 336 -3.49 4.48 2.19
CA VAL A 336 -2.34 3.59 2.41
C VAL A 336 -1.02 4.31 2.31
N ASN A 337 -0.86 5.24 1.38
CA ASN A 337 0.37 6.00 1.22
C ASN A 337 0.09 7.37 0.61
N HIS A 338 1.03 8.29 0.78
CA HIS A 338 0.99 9.59 0.14
C HIS A 338 2.40 10.13 -0.09
N PHE A 339 2.48 11.11 -0.96
CA PHE A 339 3.64 11.98 -1.11
C PHE A 339 3.19 13.43 -1.31
N ILE A 340 4.10 14.35 -1.08
CA ILE A 340 3.93 15.78 -1.38
C ILE A 340 4.82 16.07 -2.57
N ASP A 341 4.25 16.63 -3.64
CA ASP A 341 4.99 17.02 -4.82
C ASP A 341 5.70 18.37 -4.64
N GLN A 342 6.54 18.73 -5.60
CA GLN A 342 7.32 19.98 -5.56
C GLN A 342 6.44 21.23 -5.68
N GLU A 343 5.23 21.11 -6.17
CA GLU A 343 4.23 22.18 -6.25
C GLU A 343 3.46 22.35 -4.94
N GLY A 344 3.66 21.47 -3.96
CA GLY A 344 3.00 21.50 -2.66
C GLY A 344 1.61 20.87 -2.65
N TYR A 345 1.34 19.88 -3.52
CA TYR A 345 0.11 19.09 -3.46
C TYR A 345 0.35 17.73 -2.83
N ILE A 346 -0.64 17.25 -2.11
CA ILE A 346 -0.64 15.94 -1.47
C ILE A 346 -1.36 14.94 -2.39
N TRP A 347 -0.69 13.86 -2.77
CA TRP A 347 -1.26 12.77 -3.54
C TRP A 347 -1.40 11.53 -2.68
N VAL A 348 -2.62 11.02 -2.55
CA VAL A 348 -2.98 9.95 -1.61
C VAL A 348 -3.59 8.77 -2.35
N GLY A 349 -3.08 7.56 -2.08
CA GLY A 349 -3.69 6.31 -2.54
C GLY A 349 -4.78 5.81 -1.59
N ASN A 350 -5.95 5.49 -2.15
CA ASN A 350 -7.07 4.88 -1.42
C ASN A 350 -7.38 3.49 -1.97
N ALA A 351 -7.23 2.46 -1.14
CA ALA A 351 -7.40 1.07 -1.55
C ALA A 351 -8.83 0.68 -1.91
N PRO A 352 -9.87 0.89 -1.08
CA PRO A 352 -11.21 0.40 -1.41
C PRO A 352 -11.84 1.06 -2.64
N SER A 353 -11.58 2.36 -2.84
CA SER A 353 -12.06 3.05 -4.03
C SER A 353 -11.14 2.90 -5.22
N SER A 354 -9.94 2.35 -5.01
CA SER A 354 -8.91 2.21 -6.05
C SER A 354 -8.59 3.53 -6.75
N GLN A 355 -8.48 4.60 -5.95
CA GLN A 355 -8.29 5.97 -6.43
C GLN A 355 -6.97 6.57 -5.98
N LEU A 356 -6.43 7.43 -6.82
CA LEU A 356 -5.43 8.42 -6.47
C LEU A 356 -6.13 9.77 -6.29
N ILE A 357 -5.86 10.45 -5.19
CA ILE A 357 -6.58 11.65 -4.79
C ILE A 357 -5.59 12.77 -4.53
N LYS A 358 -5.90 13.97 -5.03
CA LYS A 358 -5.14 15.20 -4.86
C LYS A 358 -5.79 16.11 -3.84
N PHE A 359 -5.01 16.58 -2.86
CA PHE A 359 -5.36 17.62 -1.91
C PHE A 359 -4.34 18.76 -1.96
N ASP A 360 -4.71 19.94 -1.50
CA ASP A 360 -3.74 20.96 -1.12
C ASP A 360 -3.21 20.73 0.32
N LEU A 361 -2.25 21.56 0.75
CA LEU A 361 -1.65 21.45 2.09
C LEU A 361 -2.58 21.89 3.23
N ASP A 362 -3.73 22.43 2.91
CA ASP A 362 -4.78 22.80 3.87
C ASP A 362 -5.92 21.77 3.92
N GLY A 363 -5.77 20.66 3.18
CA GLY A 363 -6.71 19.53 3.17
C GLY A 363 -7.91 19.71 2.27
N ASN A 364 -7.93 20.71 1.39
CA ASN A 364 -8.99 20.85 0.42
C ASN A 364 -8.86 19.78 -0.68
N TYR A 365 -9.92 19.03 -0.94
CA TYR A 365 -9.99 18.11 -2.05
C TYR A 365 -9.97 18.87 -3.39
N LEU A 366 -9.11 18.45 -4.29
CA LEU A 366 -8.93 19.08 -5.59
C LEU A 366 -9.36 18.17 -6.74
N TYR A 367 -8.95 16.90 -6.71
CA TYR A 367 -9.13 16.01 -7.83
C TYR A 367 -8.95 14.53 -7.43
N SER A 368 -9.53 13.62 -8.18
CA SER A 368 -9.22 12.20 -8.08
C SER A 368 -9.45 11.47 -9.41
N TRP A 369 -8.78 10.33 -9.55
CA TRP A 369 -9.00 9.39 -10.64
C TRP A 369 -8.70 7.97 -10.17
N GLY A 370 -9.06 6.99 -10.98
CA GLY A 370 -8.80 5.58 -10.72
C GLY A 370 -10.08 4.76 -10.63
N ALA A 371 -9.98 3.50 -10.98
CA ALA A 371 -11.08 2.55 -10.92
C ALA A 371 -10.57 1.17 -10.52
N SER A 372 -11.40 0.42 -9.81
CA SER A 372 -11.09 -0.96 -9.42
C SER A 372 -11.22 -1.91 -10.61
N GLY A 373 -10.34 -2.89 -10.70
CA GLY A 373 -10.45 -3.96 -11.67
C GLY A 373 -9.14 -4.69 -11.97
N PRO A 374 -9.21 -5.80 -12.70
CA PRO A 374 -8.06 -6.60 -13.08
C PRO A 374 -7.28 -6.02 -14.26
N GLU A 375 -7.93 -5.26 -15.12
CA GLU A 375 -7.34 -4.80 -16.38
C GLU A 375 -6.20 -3.81 -16.12
N ALA A 376 -5.30 -3.67 -17.09
CA ALA A 376 -4.26 -2.64 -17.06
C ALA A 376 -4.88 -1.24 -16.87
N GLY A 377 -4.26 -0.42 -16.05
CA GLY A 377 -4.75 0.91 -15.69
C GLY A 377 -5.80 0.93 -14.57
N ARG A 378 -6.32 -0.22 -14.13
CA ARG A 378 -7.17 -0.32 -12.95
C ARG A 378 -6.35 -0.71 -11.73
N LEU A 379 -6.85 -0.41 -10.55
CA LEU A 379 -6.15 -0.53 -9.28
C LEU A 379 -6.95 -1.39 -8.29
N ALA A 380 -6.26 -1.93 -7.28
CA ALA A 380 -6.88 -2.56 -6.12
C ALA A 380 -6.42 -1.92 -4.81
N CYS A 381 -5.13 -1.52 -4.74
CA CYS A 381 -4.55 -0.92 -3.55
C CYS A 381 -3.30 -0.12 -3.94
N SER A 382 -3.43 1.17 -4.14
CA SER A 382 -2.33 2.07 -4.50
C SER A 382 -1.39 2.30 -3.32
N HIS A 383 -0.59 1.27 -2.95
CA HIS A 383 0.21 1.28 -1.73
C HIS A 383 1.53 2.04 -1.89
N GLY A 384 2.29 1.77 -2.93
CA GLY A 384 3.48 2.55 -3.28
C GLY A 384 3.15 3.51 -4.41
N ILE A 385 3.54 4.78 -4.28
CA ILE A 385 3.26 5.81 -5.28
C ILE A 385 4.50 6.68 -5.43
N THR A 386 4.94 6.88 -6.66
CA THR A 386 6.10 7.73 -6.97
C THR A 386 6.03 8.28 -8.38
N THR A 387 6.71 9.40 -8.65
CA THR A 387 6.82 10.01 -9.97
C THR A 387 8.27 10.16 -10.38
N ASP A 388 8.55 10.15 -11.68
CA ASP A 388 9.85 10.46 -12.23
C ASP A 388 9.91 11.88 -12.86
N GLN A 389 11.05 12.25 -13.41
CA GLN A 389 11.31 13.57 -13.99
C GLN A 389 10.58 13.82 -15.31
N LEU A 390 10.02 12.80 -15.93
CA LEU A 390 9.16 12.91 -17.12
C LEU A 390 7.68 13.05 -16.76
N GLY A 391 7.34 12.97 -15.46
CA GLY A 391 5.98 12.99 -14.97
C GLY A 391 5.28 11.64 -15.07
N ASN A 392 6.02 10.56 -15.36
CA ASN A 392 5.47 9.22 -15.28
C ASN A 392 5.16 8.91 -13.81
N LEU A 393 4.04 8.26 -13.59
CA LEU A 393 3.58 7.82 -12.29
C LEU A 393 3.70 6.30 -12.19
N TYR A 394 4.24 5.84 -11.08
CA TYR A 394 4.39 4.41 -10.78
C TYR A 394 3.58 4.06 -9.55
N ILE A 395 2.77 3.02 -9.65
CA ILE A 395 1.90 2.57 -8.56
C ILE A 395 2.17 1.10 -8.26
N ALA A 396 2.60 0.83 -7.04
CA ALA A 396 2.69 -0.53 -6.49
C ALA A 396 1.32 -0.91 -5.93
N ASP A 397 0.68 -1.87 -6.57
CA ASP A 397 -0.66 -2.34 -6.23
C ASP A 397 -0.57 -3.53 -5.28
N CYS A 398 -0.76 -3.26 -3.99
CA CYS A 398 -0.49 -4.25 -2.94
C CYS A 398 -1.43 -5.46 -2.94
N PHE A 399 -2.64 -5.34 -3.47
CA PHE A 399 -3.59 -6.45 -3.52
C PHE A 399 -3.58 -7.19 -4.85
N ALA A 400 -3.16 -6.52 -5.92
CA ALA A 400 -3.11 -7.12 -7.25
C ALA A 400 -1.78 -7.80 -7.57
N GLY A 401 -0.77 -7.65 -6.71
CA GLY A 401 0.56 -8.24 -6.93
C GLY A 401 1.22 -7.73 -8.21
N ARG A 402 1.15 -6.42 -8.46
CA ARG A 402 1.76 -5.79 -9.64
C ARG A 402 2.22 -4.37 -9.36
N VAL A 403 3.15 -3.89 -10.17
CA VAL A 403 3.47 -2.47 -10.31
C VAL A 403 3.03 -2.03 -11.69
N GLN A 404 2.47 -0.83 -11.80
CA GLN A 404 2.05 -0.28 -13.09
C GLN A 404 2.71 1.07 -13.31
N LYS A 405 3.10 1.34 -14.57
CA LYS A 405 3.58 2.63 -15.06
C LYS A 405 2.46 3.35 -15.80
N PHE A 406 2.30 4.62 -15.51
CA PHE A 406 1.34 5.51 -16.12
C PHE A 406 2.07 6.69 -16.74
N GLU A 407 1.90 6.92 -18.03
CA GLU A 407 2.49 8.04 -18.76
C GLU A 407 1.46 9.14 -18.97
N PRO A 408 1.79 10.42 -18.73
CA PRO A 408 0.88 11.53 -19.04
C PRO A 408 0.47 11.52 -20.50
N ILE A 409 -0.82 11.72 -20.79
CA ILE A 409 -1.27 11.89 -22.17
C ILE A 409 -0.91 13.31 -22.64
N PRO A 410 -0.56 13.51 -23.94
CA PRO A 410 -0.04 14.79 -24.43
C PRO A 410 -0.95 16.00 -24.22
N GLU A 411 -2.26 15.78 -24.17
CA GLU A 411 -3.30 16.81 -23.99
C GLU A 411 -3.82 16.89 -22.56
N ALA A 412 -3.18 16.19 -21.62
CA ALA A 412 -3.61 16.20 -20.21
C ALA A 412 -3.52 17.60 -19.62
N ASP A 413 -4.49 17.92 -18.80
CA ASP A 413 -4.43 19.11 -17.94
C ASP A 413 -3.28 18.97 -16.95
N PRO A 414 -2.28 19.86 -17.00
CA PRO A 414 -1.12 19.76 -16.09
C PRO A 414 -1.50 19.79 -14.60
N GLU A 415 -2.60 20.45 -14.24
CA GLU A 415 -3.06 20.51 -12.85
C GLU A 415 -3.58 19.17 -12.33
N LYS A 416 -3.91 18.24 -13.23
CA LYS A 416 -4.38 16.89 -12.93
C LYS A 416 -3.26 15.84 -12.91
N ILE A 417 -2.08 16.18 -13.43
CA ILE A 417 -0.90 15.30 -13.39
C ILE A 417 -0.27 15.38 -12.00
N ALA A 418 0.17 14.24 -11.49
CA ALA A 418 0.90 14.19 -10.24
C ALA A 418 2.27 14.84 -10.43
N GLY A 419 2.57 15.85 -9.60
CA GLY A 419 3.84 16.54 -9.62
C GLY A 419 5.00 15.65 -9.20
N GLN A 420 6.22 16.12 -9.44
CA GLN A 420 7.41 15.34 -9.12
C GLN A 420 7.69 15.31 -7.63
N ILE A 421 8.15 14.17 -7.11
CA ILE A 421 8.72 14.12 -5.77
C ILE A 421 10.05 14.90 -5.74
N LEU A 422 10.36 15.49 -4.57
CA LEU A 422 11.61 16.23 -4.38
C LEU A 422 12.83 15.30 -4.46
N ARG A 423 13.86 15.72 -5.19
CA ARG A 423 15.20 15.09 -5.27
C ARG A 423 16.24 16.19 -5.40
N THR A 424 16.91 16.55 -4.31
CA THR A 424 17.92 17.65 -4.35
C THR A 424 19.22 17.23 -5.02
N TRP A 425 19.46 15.93 -5.18
CA TRP A 425 20.61 15.33 -5.87
C TRP A 425 20.33 15.00 -7.32
N ASP A 426 19.18 15.41 -7.85
CA ASP A 426 18.77 15.07 -9.21
C ASP A 426 19.64 15.79 -10.23
N THR A 427 20.39 15.02 -11.00
CA THR A 427 21.21 15.47 -12.10
C THR A 427 20.66 15.01 -13.45
N TRP A 428 19.49 14.38 -13.45
CA TRP A 428 18.88 13.88 -14.67
C TRP A 428 18.46 15.03 -15.58
N SER A 429 18.83 14.97 -16.85
CA SER A 429 18.40 15.90 -17.88
C SER A 429 17.90 15.11 -19.07
N ALA A 430 16.71 15.43 -19.56
CA ALA A 430 16.24 14.89 -20.82
C ALA A 430 17.21 15.31 -21.93
N ASN A 431 17.88 14.36 -22.56
CA ASN A 431 18.77 14.59 -23.72
C ASN A 431 17.94 14.75 -25.00
#